data_720c7d62f330f5c7d01f6613f09cca35
#
_entry.id   720c7d62f330f5c7d01f6613f09cca35
#
_cell.length_a   1.000
_cell.length_b   1.000
_cell.length_c   1.000
_cell.angle_alpha   90.00
_cell.angle_beta   90.00
_cell.angle_gamma   90.00
#
_symmetry.space_group_name_H-M   'P 1'
#
loop_
_entity.id
_entity.type
_entity.pdbx_description
1 polymer ?
#
loop_
_entity_poly.entity_id
_entity_poly.type
_entity_poly.pdbx_seq_one_letter_code
_entity_poly.pdbx_strand_id
1 'polypeptide(L)'
;MLRRLLLVMAMMAGSLALFATLAPAAQAAEPLRMASLAPVAPVMPCADLAKLDLAGATGAPTTFTATEVAGAKPYCQVSGTIARANRFEVRLPLGGWTQRFLQTGCGGLCGSLRIDPGKAEGCTPVTDGSIVLASTDMGHSGNGSEWGENADQRTDFAYRGVHVTTLAAKALIKAFYGQAQRYAYFSGCSDGGREALMEAQRYPQDFDGIAAGAPALNFTVQNSFHHGWLAKQNTGADGKPVLTWPDMVPLHAAVLKSCDGLDGLVDGQITDPRLCRFDPAVILCKAAYEAGKCLTATQVAVVRKIYDGARSAKGTKLEIGAEMPGSEMEWRSGFVPSTRDGRIGSEMFMTSTVNALMFTPNPKTPYSSATMPFTEAFYAAGEPARKLYSADDADISRFLAHGKLLLWHGWADPHISPMNSIDYYARVGLKAGTAQRDAAMRLFLFPGMGHCSGGDGPSEFPLLANLMAWVESGKAPGRMVAARAGQTAEGLPVGIRGAGPNGPGAGGPPLAGPGGPGGPAGPGGVQAARQGPPPGMMPPKEVLPPRSRPIFAYPQVARYSGKGSVDDAASFVAATPAPTKDVAVWIGASR
;
A
#
# COMPACT_ATOMS: atom_id res chain seq x y z
N MET A 1 41.45 48.82 -52.03
CA MET A 1 40.75 48.50 -50.78
C MET A 1 39.40 47.80 -50.99
N LEU A 2 38.93 47.61 -52.21
CA LEU A 2 37.58 47.05 -52.48
C LEU A 2 37.57 45.54 -52.80
N ARG A 3 38.71 44.86 -52.90
CA ARG A 3 38.80 43.41 -53.20
C ARG A 3 38.98 42.49 -51.96
N ARG A 4 39.12 43.05 -50.78
CA ARG A 4 39.27 42.27 -49.52
C ARG A 4 37.95 42.18 -48.68
N LEU A 5 36.92 42.93 -49.08
CA LEU A 5 35.62 42.92 -48.38
C LEU A 5 34.63 41.89 -48.97
N LEU A 6 34.86 41.36 -50.14
CA LEU A 6 33.98 40.38 -50.81
C LEU A 6 34.34 38.91 -50.50
N LEU A 7 35.46 38.63 -49.86
CA LEU A 7 35.83 37.25 -49.50
C LEU A 7 35.43 36.86 -48.06
N VAL A 8 35.00 37.81 -47.21
CA VAL A 8 34.57 37.54 -45.83
C VAL A 8 33.06 37.29 -45.75
N MET A 9 32.26 37.74 -46.72
CA MET A 9 30.82 37.47 -46.76
C MET A 9 30.41 36.14 -47.39
N ALA A 10 31.34 35.42 -48.04
CA ALA A 10 31.06 34.11 -48.65
C ALA A 10 31.33 32.90 -47.75
N MET A 11 31.85 33.09 -46.52
CA MET A 11 32.12 32.00 -45.57
C MET A 11 31.17 31.93 -44.37
N MET A 12 30.11 32.74 -44.32
CA MET A 12 29.08 32.66 -43.26
C MET A 12 27.72 32.11 -43.74
N ALA A 13 27.62 31.54 -44.94
CA ALA A 13 26.39 30.98 -45.51
C ALA A 13 26.40 29.46 -45.60
N GLY A 14 27.13 28.75 -44.79
CA GLY A 14 27.27 27.30 -44.97
C GLY A 14 27.39 26.48 -43.70
N SER A 15 26.58 26.71 -42.68
CA SER A 15 26.49 25.78 -41.53
C SER A 15 25.20 25.98 -40.71
N LEU A 16 24.04 25.97 -41.38
CA LEU A 16 22.80 25.56 -40.70
C LEU A 16 22.75 24.04 -40.78
N ALA A 17 23.53 23.38 -39.92
CA ALA A 17 23.34 21.96 -39.65
C ALA A 17 21.94 21.79 -39.05
N LEU A 18 21.06 21.15 -39.78
CA LEU A 18 19.78 20.64 -39.29
C LEU A 18 20.09 19.65 -38.17
N PHE A 19 20.08 20.10 -36.93
CA PHE A 19 19.89 19.19 -35.81
C PHE A 19 18.45 18.68 -35.85
N ALA A 20 18.21 17.69 -36.71
CA ALA A 20 17.05 16.82 -36.57
C ALA A 20 17.24 16.12 -35.21
N THR A 21 16.60 16.64 -34.17
CA THR A 21 16.40 15.90 -32.90
C THR A 21 15.60 14.66 -33.25
N LEU A 22 16.30 13.54 -33.47
CA LEU A 22 15.69 12.21 -33.48
C LEU A 22 15.02 12.07 -32.11
N ALA A 23 13.70 12.27 -32.05
CA ALA A 23 12.91 11.87 -30.91
C ALA A 23 13.21 10.38 -30.67
N PRO A 24 13.60 9.97 -29.44
CA PRO A 24 13.83 8.56 -29.16
C PRO A 24 12.53 7.81 -29.50
N ALA A 25 12.63 6.86 -30.42
CA ALA A 25 11.53 5.95 -30.73
C ALA A 25 11.04 5.35 -29.41
N ALA A 26 9.74 5.32 -29.19
CA ALA A 26 9.13 4.68 -28.04
C ALA A 26 9.62 3.23 -28.02
N GLN A 27 10.60 2.93 -27.17
CA GLN A 27 11.11 1.58 -27.00
C GLN A 27 9.97 0.72 -26.49
N ALA A 28 9.54 -0.25 -27.29
CA ALA A 28 8.64 -1.29 -26.82
C ALA A 28 9.21 -1.87 -25.51
N ALA A 29 8.37 -2.04 -24.51
CA ALA A 29 8.81 -2.63 -23.25
C ALA A 29 9.36 -4.03 -23.54
N GLU A 30 10.64 -4.25 -23.25
CA GLU A 30 11.17 -5.61 -23.34
C GLU A 30 10.39 -6.52 -22.37
N PRO A 31 10.07 -7.74 -22.79
CA PRO A 31 9.33 -8.66 -21.96
C PRO A 31 10.07 -8.91 -20.65
N LEU A 32 9.33 -8.96 -19.54
CA LEU A 32 9.85 -9.33 -18.24
C LEU A 32 10.44 -10.74 -18.29
N ARG A 33 11.69 -10.90 -17.88
CA ARG A 33 12.36 -12.20 -17.90
C ARG A 33 12.75 -12.62 -16.50
N MET A 34 12.00 -13.56 -15.95
CA MET A 34 12.42 -14.32 -14.77
C MET A 34 13.38 -15.45 -15.18
N ALA A 35 14.24 -15.89 -14.27
CA ALA A 35 15.13 -17.02 -14.52
C ALA A 35 14.34 -18.30 -14.82
N SER A 36 14.80 -19.07 -15.80
CA SER A 36 14.28 -20.42 -16.03
C SER A 36 14.88 -21.35 -14.99
N LEU A 37 14.10 -21.76 -14.00
CA LEU A 37 14.52 -22.68 -12.94
C LEU A 37 13.84 -24.03 -13.12
N ALA A 38 14.62 -25.10 -13.05
CA ALA A 38 14.08 -26.44 -13.13
C ALA A 38 13.15 -26.71 -11.93
N PRO A 39 11.96 -27.27 -12.16
CA PRO A 39 11.09 -27.70 -11.08
C PRO A 39 11.74 -28.78 -10.21
N VAL A 40 11.53 -28.69 -8.89
CA VAL A 40 12.03 -29.65 -7.90
C VAL A 40 10.86 -30.37 -7.26
N ALA A 41 10.90 -31.70 -7.27
CA ALA A 41 9.91 -32.53 -6.61
C ALA A 41 10.20 -32.65 -5.10
N PRO A 42 9.18 -32.89 -4.26
CA PRO A 42 9.39 -33.26 -2.86
C PRO A 42 10.23 -34.51 -2.71
N VAL A 43 11.09 -34.54 -1.70
CA VAL A 43 11.94 -35.72 -1.35
C VAL A 43 11.37 -36.52 -0.18
N MET A 44 10.27 -36.08 0.41
CA MET A 44 9.57 -36.77 1.51
C MET A 44 8.06 -36.56 1.41
N PRO A 45 7.25 -37.47 2.01
CA PRO A 45 5.79 -37.24 2.13
C PRO A 45 5.45 -36.00 2.95
N CYS A 46 4.37 -35.32 2.61
CA CYS A 46 3.89 -34.13 3.32
C CYS A 46 3.69 -34.38 4.83
N ALA A 47 3.08 -35.51 5.19
CA ALA A 47 2.83 -35.87 6.59
C ALA A 47 4.11 -36.00 7.44
N ASP A 48 5.23 -36.34 6.81
CA ASP A 48 6.51 -36.50 7.52
C ASP A 48 7.12 -35.15 7.96
N LEU A 49 6.72 -34.04 7.35
CA LEU A 49 7.10 -32.71 7.83
C LEU A 49 6.68 -32.48 9.29
N ALA A 50 5.55 -33.01 9.73
CA ALA A 50 5.07 -32.86 11.11
C ALA A 50 6.01 -33.48 12.17
N LYS A 51 6.99 -34.29 11.75
CA LYS A 51 8.00 -34.89 12.64
C LYS A 51 9.22 -34.00 12.85
N LEU A 52 9.35 -32.91 12.12
CA LEU A 52 10.50 -32.00 12.22
C LEU A 52 10.44 -31.17 13.50
N ASP A 53 11.61 -30.90 14.07
CA ASP A 53 11.78 -29.87 15.11
C ASP A 53 12.22 -28.57 14.42
N LEU A 54 11.37 -27.55 14.49
CA LEU A 54 11.66 -26.22 13.95
C LEU A 54 12.19 -25.26 15.02
N ALA A 55 12.27 -25.66 16.30
CA ALA A 55 12.70 -24.77 17.38
C ALA A 55 14.13 -24.23 17.15
N GLY A 56 15.02 -25.05 16.61
CA GLY A 56 16.39 -24.63 16.27
C GLY A 56 16.42 -23.56 15.16
N ALA A 57 15.49 -23.61 14.21
CA ALA A 57 15.42 -22.64 13.11
C ALA A 57 14.74 -21.33 13.55
N THR A 58 13.63 -21.41 14.29
CA THR A 58 12.82 -20.26 14.71
C THR A 58 13.32 -19.58 15.98
N GLY A 59 14.22 -20.23 16.72
CA GLY A 59 14.67 -19.78 18.05
C GLY A 59 13.60 -19.89 19.13
N ALA A 60 12.50 -20.65 18.88
CA ALA A 60 11.38 -20.78 19.80
C ALA A 60 10.64 -22.11 19.61
N PRO A 61 10.02 -22.69 20.66
CA PRO A 61 9.16 -23.86 20.54
C PRO A 61 8.12 -23.64 19.42
N THR A 62 8.01 -24.62 18.51
CA THR A 62 7.13 -24.55 17.35
C THR A 62 6.32 -25.82 17.24
N THR A 63 5.00 -25.69 17.23
CA THR A 63 4.07 -26.80 17.03
C THR A 63 3.31 -26.60 15.71
N PHE A 64 3.13 -27.66 14.93
CA PHE A 64 2.46 -27.55 13.64
C PHE A 64 1.95 -28.91 13.15
N THR A 65 1.08 -28.84 12.16
CA THR A 65 0.58 -29.99 11.39
C THR A 65 0.93 -29.80 9.92
N ALA A 66 0.99 -30.91 9.19
CA ALA A 66 1.20 -30.92 7.75
C ALA A 66 0.14 -31.80 7.09
N THR A 67 -0.56 -31.28 6.09
CA THR A 67 -1.69 -31.94 5.42
C THR A 67 -1.66 -31.64 3.93
N GLU A 68 -1.87 -32.66 3.10
CA GLU A 68 -2.01 -32.47 1.66
C GLU A 68 -3.36 -31.85 1.32
N VAL A 69 -3.34 -30.80 0.49
CA VAL A 69 -4.52 -30.14 -0.06
C VAL A 69 -4.59 -30.50 -1.54
N ALA A 70 -5.62 -31.26 -1.91
CA ALA A 70 -5.87 -31.67 -3.28
C ALA A 70 -6.48 -30.52 -4.10
N GLY A 71 -6.33 -30.57 -5.43
CA GLY A 71 -6.91 -29.59 -6.35
C GLY A 71 -6.11 -29.49 -7.65
N ALA A 72 -6.44 -28.49 -8.47
CA ALA A 72 -5.73 -28.23 -9.72
C ALA A 72 -4.24 -27.87 -9.51
N LYS A 73 -3.92 -27.33 -8.32
CA LYS A 73 -2.57 -26.99 -7.87
C LYS A 73 -2.39 -27.56 -6.48
N PRO A 74 -2.09 -28.86 -6.35
CA PRO A 74 -2.00 -29.51 -5.06
C PRO A 74 -0.75 -29.04 -4.30
N TYR A 75 -0.89 -28.92 -2.98
CA TYR A 75 0.19 -28.48 -2.10
C TYR A 75 0.14 -29.16 -0.72
N CYS A 76 1.27 -29.21 -0.06
CA CYS A 76 1.35 -29.54 1.34
C CYS A 76 1.16 -28.27 2.16
N GLN A 77 0.09 -28.21 2.96
CA GLN A 77 -0.19 -27.14 3.90
C GLN A 77 0.43 -27.46 5.23
N VAL A 78 1.31 -26.60 5.70
CA VAL A 78 1.86 -26.64 7.06
C VAL A 78 1.28 -25.45 7.82
N SER A 79 0.57 -25.74 8.92
CA SER A 79 -0.04 -24.71 9.76
C SER A 79 0.33 -24.95 11.21
N GLY A 80 0.74 -23.91 11.93
CA GLY A 80 1.22 -24.07 13.28
C GLY A 80 1.34 -22.77 14.06
N THR A 81 1.97 -22.87 15.21
CA THR A 81 2.25 -21.76 16.12
C THR A 81 3.72 -21.78 16.56
N ILE A 82 4.39 -20.66 16.36
CA ILE A 82 5.72 -20.39 16.92
C ILE A 82 5.51 -19.63 18.23
N ALA A 83 6.11 -20.14 19.30
CA ALA A 83 5.88 -19.53 20.59
C ALA A 83 6.30 -18.03 20.57
N ARG A 84 5.53 -17.12 21.15
CA ARG A 84 4.50 -17.44 22.14
C ARG A 84 3.09 -17.57 21.55
N ALA A 85 2.76 -16.82 20.46
CA ALA A 85 1.41 -16.80 19.89
C ALA A 85 1.39 -16.65 18.37
N ASN A 86 2.54 -16.57 17.70
CA ASN A 86 2.64 -16.31 16.28
C ASN A 86 2.19 -17.52 15.46
N ARG A 87 0.96 -17.49 14.92
CA ARG A 87 0.48 -18.53 14.01
C ARG A 87 1.00 -18.27 12.61
N PHE A 88 1.26 -19.36 11.88
CA PHE A 88 1.75 -19.30 10.51
C PHE A 88 1.11 -20.38 9.63
N GLU A 89 1.11 -20.12 8.34
CA GLU A 89 0.78 -21.09 7.30
C GLU A 89 1.84 -21.04 6.20
N VAL A 90 2.27 -22.24 5.75
CA VAL A 90 3.16 -22.42 4.59
C VAL A 90 2.53 -23.40 3.62
N ARG A 91 2.45 -23.05 2.33
CA ARG A 91 1.99 -23.90 1.24
C ARG A 91 3.16 -24.30 0.36
N LEU A 92 3.45 -25.60 0.31
CA LEU A 92 4.54 -26.17 -0.44
C LEU A 92 3.99 -26.95 -1.65
N PRO A 93 4.21 -26.52 -2.91
CA PRO A 93 3.72 -27.21 -4.10
C PRO A 93 4.11 -28.70 -4.18
N LEU A 94 3.17 -29.57 -4.55
CA LEU A 94 3.42 -31.01 -4.80
C LEU A 94 3.81 -31.28 -6.26
N GLY A 95 3.31 -30.44 -7.19
CA GLY A 95 3.48 -30.65 -8.64
C GLY A 95 4.77 -30.13 -9.26
N GLY A 96 5.73 -29.69 -8.47
CA GLY A 96 7.00 -29.14 -8.95
C GLY A 96 7.19 -27.69 -8.52
N TRP A 97 8.17 -27.49 -7.65
CA TRP A 97 8.50 -26.19 -7.09
C TRP A 97 9.62 -25.51 -7.91
N THR A 98 9.41 -24.26 -8.33
CA THR A 98 10.37 -23.47 -9.12
C THR A 98 11.39 -22.71 -8.26
N GLN A 99 11.75 -23.24 -7.10
CA GLN A 99 12.83 -22.77 -6.21
C GLN A 99 12.65 -21.33 -5.71
N ARG A 100 11.39 -20.85 -5.69
CA ARG A 100 11.01 -19.52 -5.20
C ARG A 100 10.15 -19.62 -3.96
N PHE A 101 10.32 -18.65 -3.08
CA PHE A 101 9.53 -18.48 -1.86
C PHE A 101 8.96 -17.05 -1.83
N LEU A 102 7.69 -16.90 -1.53
CA LEU A 102 7.02 -15.63 -1.32
C LEU A 102 6.27 -15.65 0.01
N GLN A 103 6.61 -14.72 0.89
CA GLN A 103 5.81 -14.44 2.09
C GLN A 103 4.96 -13.20 1.85
N THR A 104 3.69 -13.26 2.29
CA THR A 104 2.75 -12.16 2.14
C THR A 104 2.48 -11.51 3.49
N GLY A 105 2.49 -10.17 3.50
CA GLY A 105 2.08 -9.37 4.65
C GLY A 105 0.58 -9.24 4.78
N CYS A 106 0.13 -8.78 5.93
CA CYS A 106 -1.28 -8.57 6.25
C CYS A 106 -1.67 -7.09 6.23
N GLY A 107 -2.94 -6.77 6.49
CA GLY A 107 -3.45 -5.40 6.54
C GLY A 107 -4.11 -5.06 7.87
N GLY A 108 -4.28 -3.77 8.14
CA GLY A 108 -4.87 -3.28 9.38
C GLY A 108 -4.02 -3.62 10.59
N LEU A 109 -4.60 -4.32 11.57
CA LEU A 109 -3.87 -4.85 12.73
C LEU A 109 -3.57 -6.35 12.61
N CYS A 110 -3.67 -6.91 11.40
CA CYS A 110 -3.44 -8.34 11.16
C CYS A 110 -4.43 -9.28 11.87
N GLY A 111 -3.97 -10.30 12.57
CA GLY A 111 -4.82 -11.18 13.39
C GLY A 111 -5.51 -12.33 12.66
N SER A 112 -5.17 -12.57 11.39
CA SER A 112 -5.69 -13.67 10.58
C SER A 112 -4.63 -14.24 9.66
N LEU A 113 -4.67 -15.55 9.46
CA LEU A 113 -3.84 -16.21 8.44
C LEU A 113 -4.50 -16.04 7.07
N ARG A 114 -3.87 -15.26 6.21
CA ARG A 114 -4.35 -15.05 4.84
C ARG A 114 -3.16 -14.97 3.89
N ILE A 115 -3.06 -15.93 3.00
CA ILE A 115 -2.09 -15.89 1.90
C ILE A 115 -2.79 -15.24 0.71
N ASP A 116 -2.40 -14.01 0.43
CA ASP A 116 -2.89 -13.23 -0.71
C ASP A 116 -1.70 -12.56 -1.41
N PRO A 117 -1.16 -13.18 -2.46
CA PRO A 117 -0.02 -12.61 -3.15
C PRO A 117 -0.32 -11.27 -3.84
N GLY A 118 -1.57 -10.93 -4.13
CA GLY A 118 -1.96 -9.65 -4.75
C GLY A 118 -1.08 -9.24 -5.93
N LYS A 119 -1.57 -8.38 -6.83
CA LYS A 119 -0.72 -7.79 -7.91
C LYS A 119 0.21 -8.79 -8.63
N ALA A 120 -0.33 -10.03 -8.87
CA ALA A 120 0.41 -11.15 -9.45
C ALA A 120 0.25 -11.27 -10.97
N GLU A 121 -0.27 -10.25 -11.65
CA GLU A 121 -0.47 -10.21 -13.09
C GLU A 121 0.84 -10.50 -13.81
N GLY A 122 0.82 -11.49 -14.70
CA GLY A 122 2.00 -11.91 -15.46
C GLY A 122 3.08 -12.64 -14.63
N CYS A 123 2.86 -12.90 -13.35
CA CYS A 123 3.78 -13.64 -12.50
C CYS A 123 3.46 -15.15 -12.53
N THR A 124 3.98 -15.84 -13.55
CA THR A 124 3.71 -17.26 -13.77
C THR A 124 3.96 -18.14 -12.54
N PRO A 125 5.07 -18.05 -11.77
CA PRO A 125 5.28 -18.90 -10.59
C PRO A 125 4.18 -18.79 -9.52
N VAL A 126 3.54 -17.62 -9.40
CA VAL A 126 2.40 -17.42 -8.49
C VAL A 126 1.11 -17.94 -9.12
N THR A 127 0.87 -17.62 -10.40
CA THR A 127 -0.38 -17.96 -11.07
C THR A 127 -0.51 -19.42 -11.43
N ASP A 128 0.58 -20.15 -11.63
CA ASP A 128 0.59 -21.61 -11.85
C ASP A 128 0.74 -22.43 -10.55
N GLY A 129 1.04 -21.77 -9.43
CA GLY A 129 1.17 -22.42 -8.12
C GLY A 129 2.49 -23.16 -7.92
N SER A 130 3.53 -22.80 -8.67
CA SER A 130 4.87 -23.43 -8.56
C SER A 130 5.82 -22.74 -7.57
N ILE A 131 5.30 -21.84 -6.73
CA ILE A 131 6.02 -21.09 -5.70
C ILE A 131 5.57 -21.51 -4.31
N VAL A 132 6.49 -21.54 -3.33
CA VAL A 132 6.11 -21.68 -1.92
C VAL A 132 5.56 -20.36 -1.42
N LEU A 133 4.40 -20.41 -0.74
CA LEU A 133 3.74 -19.25 -0.16
C LEU A 133 3.68 -19.36 1.36
N ALA A 134 3.83 -18.25 2.08
CA ALA A 134 3.64 -18.20 3.52
C ALA A 134 2.93 -16.92 3.99
N SER A 135 2.30 -17.00 5.15
CA SER A 135 1.78 -15.84 5.89
C SER A 135 1.76 -16.10 7.39
N THR A 136 1.56 -15.04 8.17
CA THR A 136 1.43 -15.08 9.63
C THR A 136 0.28 -14.19 10.08
N ASP A 137 -0.27 -14.48 11.28
CA ASP A 137 -1.26 -13.60 11.94
C ASP A 137 -0.61 -12.50 12.80
N MET A 138 0.71 -12.45 12.82
CA MET A 138 1.50 -11.48 13.60
C MET A 138 1.29 -11.61 15.12
N GLY A 139 1.06 -12.84 15.62
CA GLY A 139 1.07 -13.17 17.04
C GLY A 139 -0.23 -12.90 17.79
N HIS A 140 -1.34 -12.66 17.10
CA HIS A 140 -2.64 -12.51 17.74
C HIS A 140 -3.78 -12.94 16.80
N SER A 141 -5.00 -13.02 17.33
CA SER A 141 -6.19 -13.38 16.58
C SER A 141 -7.22 -12.27 16.63
N GLY A 142 -7.92 -12.07 15.50
CA GLY A 142 -8.96 -11.04 15.37
C GLY A 142 -8.41 -9.66 15.01
N ASN A 143 -9.30 -8.77 14.60
CA ASN A 143 -8.97 -7.44 14.10
C ASN A 143 -8.96 -6.36 15.21
N GLY A 144 -9.13 -6.75 16.48
CA GLY A 144 -9.09 -5.84 17.61
C GLY A 144 -7.66 -5.49 18.04
N SER A 145 -7.55 -4.68 19.07
CA SER A 145 -6.28 -4.24 19.66
C SER A 145 -6.11 -4.67 21.12
N GLU A 146 -6.95 -5.58 21.60
CA GLU A 146 -6.96 -6.08 22.98
C GLU A 146 -5.63 -6.77 23.37
N TRP A 147 -4.95 -7.35 22.39
CA TRP A 147 -3.62 -7.94 22.54
C TRP A 147 -2.55 -6.90 22.92
N GLY A 148 -2.83 -5.62 22.76
CA GLY A 148 -1.90 -4.53 23.03
C GLY A 148 -1.43 -4.44 24.49
N GLU A 149 -2.02 -5.14 25.45
CA GLU A 149 -1.50 -5.26 26.83
C GLU A 149 -0.40 -6.33 26.96
N ASN A 150 -0.26 -7.20 25.98
CA ASN A 150 0.72 -8.27 25.98
C ASN A 150 2.00 -7.86 25.25
N ALA A 151 3.12 -7.78 25.97
CA ALA A 151 4.41 -7.33 25.42
C ALA A 151 4.95 -8.26 24.32
N ASP A 152 4.68 -9.57 24.40
CA ASP A 152 5.12 -10.54 23.40
C ASP A 152 4.35 -10.40 22.10
N GLN A 153 3.03 -10.21 22.18
CA GLN A 153 2.19 -9.97 21.01
C GLN A 153 2.52 -8.63 20.35
N ARG A 154 2.83 -7.59 21.16
CA ARG A 154 3.37 -6.33 20.63
C ARG A 154 4.67 -6.55 19.84
N THR A 155 5.56 -7.40 20.33
CA THR A 155 6.84 -7.72 19.69
C THR A 155 6.63 -8.53 18.42
N ASP A 156 5.75 -9.53 18.45
CA ASP A 156 5.41 -10.32 17.27
C ASP A 156 4.79 -9.44 16.18
N PHE A 157 3.81 -8.58 16.53
CA PHE A 157 3.21 -7.62 15.60
C PHE A 157 4.21 -6.59 15.06
N ALA A 158 5.12 -6.12 15.91
CA ALA A 158 6.05 -5.07 15.50
C ALA A 158 7.05 -5.53 14.43
N TYR A 159 7.64 -6.72 14.57
CA TYR A 159 8.71 -7.18 13.69
C TYR A 159 8.98 -8.69 13.75
N ARG A 160 8.73 -9.37 14.90
CA ARG A 160 9.21 -10.75 15.07
C ARG A 160 8.37 -11.75 14.27
N GLY A 161 7.05 -11.54 14.17
CA GLY A 161 6.13 -12.50 13.57
C GLY A 161 6.48 -12.86 12.11
N VAL A 162 6.80 -11.87 11.28
CA VAL A 162 7.25 -12.09 9.90
C VAL A 162 8.54 -12.89 9.87
N HIS A 163 9.55 -12.43 10.59
CA HIS A 163 10.89 -13.01 10.61
C HIS A 163 10.88 -14.50 11.02
N VAL A 164 10.25 -14.83 12.15
CA VAL A 164 10.25 -16.24 12.60
C VAL A 164 9.43 -17.16 11.69
N THR A 165 8.40 -16.63 11.02
CA THR A 165 7.66 -17.33 9.98
C THR A 165 8.53 -17.59 8.75
N THR A 166 9.33 -16.60 8.33
CA THR A 166 10.32 -16.73 7.25
C THR A 166 11.32 -17.84 7.55
N LEU A 167 11.85 -17.89 8.78
CA LEU A 167 12.80 -18.91 9.19
C LEU A 167 12.16 -20.32 9.20
N ALA A 168 10.92 -20.45 9.70
CA ALA A 168 10.16 -21.69 9.65
C ALA A 168 9.93 -22.15 8.20
N ALA A 169 9.48 -21.25 7.32
CA ALA A 169 9.23 -21.56 5.91
C ALA A 169 10.51 -22.03 5.18
N LYS A 170 11.64 -21.35 5.39
CA LYS A 170 12.93 -21.74 4.80
C LYS A 170 13.41 -23.11 5.30
N ALA A 171 13.21 -23.43 6.58
CA ALA A 171 13.53 -24.74 7.14
C ALA A 171 12.65 -25.86 6.54
N LEU A 172 11.35 -25.61 6.42
CA LEU A 172 10.39 -26.52 5.79
C LEU A 172 10.72 -26.74 4.31
N ILE A 173 11.05 -25.69 3.56
CA ILE A 173 11.48 -25.78 2.15
C ILE A 173 12.70 -26.70 2.02
N LYS A 174 13.72 -26.44 2.83
CA LYS A 174 14.96 -27.23 2.78
C LYS A 174 14.73 -28.72 3.09
N ALA A 175 13.87 -29.00 4.06
CA ALA A 175 13.53 -30.38 4.42
C ALA A 175 12.70 -31.07 3.33
N PHE A 176 11.65 -30.39 2.84
CA PHE A 176 10.67 -30.96 1.91
C PHE A 176 11.24 -31.21 0.51
N TYR A 177 12.09 -30.30 0.02
CA TYR A 177 12.69 -30.42 -1.32
C TYR A 177 14.17 -30.85 -1.32
N GLY A 178 14.77 -31.11 -0.15
CA GLY A 178 16.18 -31.45 -0.02
C GLY A 178 17.17 -30.34 -0.32
N GLN A 179 16.67 -29.13 -0.64
CA GLN A 179 17.48 -27.95 -0.92
C GLN A 179 16.77 -26.66 -0.50
N ALA A 180 17.54 -25.59 -0.30
CA ALA A 180 17.01 -24.26 0.00
C ALA A 180 16.40 -23.61 -1.25
N GLN A 181 15.53 -22.61 -1.04
CA GLN A 181 15.06 -21.72 -2.11
C GLN A 181 16.23 -20.95 -2.74
N ARG A 182 16.14 -20.73 -4.04
CA ARG A 182 17.10 -19.88 -4.75
C ARG A 182 16.80 -18.40 -4.59
N TYR A 183 15.50 -18.06 -4.52
CA TYR A 183 15.04 -16.69 -4.32
C TYR A 183 13.93 -16.64 -3.29
N ALA A 184 14.00 -15.62 -2.44
CA ALA A 184 13.00 -15.31 -1.42
C ALA A 184 12.43 -13.91 -1.62
N TYR A 185 11.10 -13.79 -1.57
CA TYR A 185 10.38 -12.54 -1.79
C TYR A 185 9.43 -12.24 -0.64
N PHE A 186 9.21 -10.95 -0.40
CA PHE A 186 8.14 -10.45 0.45
C PHE A 186 7.26 -9.45 -0.31
N SER A 187 5.96 -9.52 -0.11
CA SER A 187 5.01 -8.56 -0.70
C SER A 187 3.91 -8.22 0.30
N GLY A 188 3.69 -6.93 0.51
CA GLY A 188 2.60 -6.45 1.35
C GLY A 188 2.24 -5.00 1.06
N CYS A 189 1.01 -4.63 1.44
CA CYS A 189 0.50 -3.26 1.33
C CYS A 189 -0.07 -2.82 2.68
N SER A 190 -0.08 -1.50 2.96
CA SER A 190 -0.59 -0.98 4.23
C SER A 190 0.30 -1.39 5.40
N ASP A 191 -0.24 -2.10 6.40
CA ASP A 191 0.59 -2.70 7.44
C ASP A 191 1.57 -3.71 6.85
N GLY A 192 1.16 -4.52 5.86
CA GLY A 192 2.06 -5.40 5.12
C GLY A 192 3.20 -4.66 4.40
N GLY A 193 2.98 -3.43 3.99
CA GLY A 193 4.04 -2.53 3.51
C GLY A 193 4.99 -2.09 4.63
N ARG A 194 4.48 -1.85 5.85
CA ARG A 194 5.30 -1.63 7.06
C ARG A 194 6.13 -2.87 7.38
N GLU A 195 5.51 -4.06 7.38
CA GLU A 195 6.20 -5.34 7.57
C GLU A 195 7.35 -5.50 6.58
N ALA A 196 7.10 -5.22 5.29
CA ALA A 196 8.09 -5.26 4.21
C ALA A 196 9.31 -4.37 4.49
N LEU A 197 9.09 -3.13 4.92
CA LEU A 197 10.18 -2.21 5.28
C LEU A 197 10.84 -2.61 6.60
N MET A 198 10.10 -3.20 7.54
CA MET A 198 10.65 -3.73 8.80
C MET A 198 11.64 -4.87 8.52
N GLU A 199 11.33 -5.77 7.57
CA GLU A 199 12.25 -6.82 7.12
C GLU A 199 13.52 -6.21 6.50
N ALA A 200 13.38 -5.22 5.62
CA ALA A 200 14.53 -4.57 4.99
C ALA A 200 15.47 -3.92 6.02
N GLN A 201 14.94 -3.31 7.10
CA GLN A 201 15.76 -2.61 8.09
C GLN A 201 16.32 -3.53 9.19
N ARG A 202 15.56 -4.56 9.64
CA ARG A 202 15.97 -5.41 10.78
C ARG A 202 16.58 -6.74 10.36
N TYR A 203 16.06 -7.34 9.27
CA TYR A 203 16.42 -8.69 8.82
C TYR A 203 16.83 -8.69 7.34
N PRO A 204 17.85 -7.89 6.99
CA PRO A 204 18.20 -7.62 5.60
C PRO A 204 18.58 -8.87 4.78
N GLN A 205 18.81 -10.03 5.41
CA GLN A 205 19.15 -11.28 4.74
C GLN A 205 17.97 -12.22 4.49
N ASP A 206 16.76 -11.82 4.91
CA ASP A 206 15.61 -12.72 4.81
C ASP A 206 15.05 -12.81 3.39
N PHE A 207 15.15 -11.73 2.61
CA PHE A 207 14.58 -11.68 1.26
C PHE A 207 15.53 -11.07 0.23
N ASP A 208 15.46 -11.58 -1.01
CA ASP A 208 16.18 -11.04 -2.17
C ASP A 208 15.39 -9.92 -2.84
N GLY A 209 14.07 -9.95 -2.72
CA GLY A 209 13.17 -8.96 -3.28
C GLY A 209 12.01 -8.61 -2.35
N ILE A 210 11.78 -7.32 -2.16
CA ILE A 210 10.70 -6.79 -1.30
C ILE A 210 9.83 -5.84 -2.11
N ALA A 211 8.49 -6.05 -2.06
CA ALA A 211 7.49 -5.13 -2.56
C ALA A 211 6.72 -4.52 -1.39
N ALA A 212 6.88 -3.21 -1.17
CA ALA A 212 6.23 -2.46 -0.10
C ALA A 212 5.23 -1.46 -0.69
N GLY A 213 3.93 -1.73 -0.52
CA GLY A 213 2.86 -0.87 -1.02
C GLY A 213 2.29 0.02 0.07
N ALA A 214 2.06 1.31 -0.25
CA ALA A 214 1.40 2.25 0.65
C ALA A 214 1.76 2.00 2.14
N PRO A 215 3.07 1.93 2.49
CA PRO A 215 3.51 1.38 3.77
C PRO A 215 3.12 2.27 4.94
N ALA A 216 2.51 1.66 5.96
CA ALA A 216 2.24 2.31 7.24
C ALA A 216 3.54 2.51 8.05
N LEU A 217 4.60 3.02 7.41
CA LEU A 217 5.95 3.07 7.98
C LEU A 217 6.05 3.91 9.26
N ASN A 218 5.27 4.98 9.36
CA ASN A 218 5.12 5.79 10.58
C ASN A 218 3.89 5.34 11.38
N PHE A 219 3.74 4.05 11.66
CA PHE A 219 2.55 3.38 12.15
C PHE A 219 1.79 4.13 13.24
N THR A 220 2.45 4.49 14.32
CA THR A 220 1.79 5.18 15.45
C THR A 220 1.37 6.60 15.10
N VAL A 221 2.17 7.35 14.35
CA VAL A 221 1.87 8.71 13.93
C VAL A 221 0.68 8.74 12.98
N GLN A 222 0.69 7.85 11.99
CA GLN A 222 -0.36 7.73 11.02
C GLN A 222 -1.69 7.34 11.69
N ASN A 223 -1.70 6.30 12.50
CA ASN A 223 -2.94 5.84 13.14
C ASN A 223 -3.42 6.80 14.24
N SER A 224 -2.54 7.56 14.93
CA SER A 224 -2.95 8.53 15.93
C SER A 224 -3.19 9.93 15.34
N PHE A 225 -2.15 10.59 14.86
CA PHE A 225 -2.25 12.01 14.45
C PHE A 225 -2.99 12.18 13.13
N HIS A 226 -2.69 11.38 12.09
CA HIS A 226 -3.37 11.49 10.81
C HIS A 226 -4.86 11.12 10.95
N HIS A 227 -5.18 9.87 11.32
CA HIS A 227 -6.57 9.44 11.46
C HIS A 227 -7.32 10.21 12.55
N GLY A 228 -6.67 10.53 13.67
CA GLY A 228 -7.27 11.34 14.72
C GLY A 228 -7.60 12.76 14.25
N TRP A 229 -6.75 13.37 13.41
CA TRP A 229 -7.02 14.67 12.80
C TRP A 229 -8.21 14.63 11.85
N LEU A 230 -8.23 13.66 10.95
CA LEU A 230 -9.33 13.49 9.99
C LEU A 230 -10.66 13.29 10.72
N ALA A 231 -10.69 12.43 11.75
CA ALA A 231 -11.87 12.21 12.57
C ALA A 231 -12.30 13.50 13.30
N LYS A 232 -11.37 14.17 13.97
CA LYS A 232 -11.63 15.41 14.71
C LYS A 232 -12.16 16.51 13.82
N GLN A 233 -11.54 16.73 12.65
CA GLN A 233 -11.96 17.82 11.77
C GLN A 233 -13.33 17.55 11.13
N ASN A 234 -13.65 16.29 10.83
CA ASN A 234 -14.96 15.94 10.27
C ASN A 234 -16.06 15.73 11.34
N THR A 235 -15.77 15.95 12.62
CA THR A 235 -16.77 15.88 13.70
C THR A 235 -17.24 17.29 14.09
N GLY A 236 -18.53 17.57 13.91
CA GLY A 236 -19.17 18.82 14.28
C GLY A 236 -19.38 18.98 15.80
N ALA A 237 -19.81 20.17 16.24
CA ALA A 237 -20.12 20.43 17.66
C ALA A 237 -21.28 19.56 18.19
N ASP A 238 -22.13 19.05 17.31
CA ASP A 238 -23.21 18.11 17.61
C ASP A 238 -22.76 16.63 17.66
N GLY A 239 -21.45 16.38 17.50
CA GLY A 239 -20.86 15.05 17.46
C GLY A 239 -21.11 14.29 16.15
N LYS A 240 -21.68 14.94 15.15
CA LYS A 240 -22.00 14.31 13.85
C LYS A 240 -21.01 14.73 12.77
N PRO A 241 -20.83 13.94 11.69
CA PRO A 241 -20.00 14.31 10.55
C PRO A 241 -20.42 15.64 9.92
N VAL A 242 -19.46 16.51 9.64
CA VAL A 242 -19.65 17.78 8.92
C VAL A 242 -19.72 17.53 7.42
N LEU A 243 -18.81 16.72 6.90
CA LEU A 243 -18.75 16.28 5.50
C LEU A 243 -19.37 14.89 5.38
N THR A 244 -20.16 14.72 4.33
CA THR A 244 -20.77 13.44 3.96
C THR A 244 -20.52 13.13 2.50
N TRP A 245 -20.77 11.90 2.06
CA TRP A 245 -20.48 11.48 0.69
C TRP A 245 -21.03 12.40 -0.41
N PRO A 246 -22.28 12.93 -0.35
CA PRO A 246 -22.77 13.86 -1.37
C PRO A 246 -21.90 15.11 -1.55
N ASP A 247 -21.20 15.56 -0.51
CA ASP A 247 -20.33 16.73 -0.56
C ASP A 247 -19.04 16.49 -1.38
N MET A 248 -18.63 15.23 -1.50
CA MET A 248 -17.39 14.86 -2.19
C MET A 248 -17.48 15.02 -3.69
N VAL A 249 -18.63 14.78 -4.29
CA VAL A 249 -18.84 14.86 -5.74
C VAL A 249 -18.52 16.29 -6.28
N PRO A 250 -19.15 17.37 -5.78
CA PRO A 250 -18.83 18.71 -6.24
C PRO A 250 -17.42 19.15 -5.85
N LEU A 251 -16.90 18.68 -4.70
CA LEU A 251 -15.54 19.00 -4.26
C LEU A 251 -14.51 18.42 -5.24
N HIS A 252 -14.59 17.12 -5.53
CA HIS A 252 -13.70 16.44 -6.46
C HIS A 252 -13.76 17.03 -7.87
N ALA A 253 -14.97 17.29 -8.38
CA ALA A 253 -15.14 17.93 -9.68
C ALA A 253 -14.48 19.32 -9.75
N ALA A 254 -14.53 20.10 -8.67
CA ALA A 254 -13.87 21.40 -8.60
C ALA A 254 -12.34 21.28 -8.52
N VAL A 255 -11.82 20.27 -7.82
CA VAL A 255 -10.39 19.95 -7.76
C VAL A 255 -9.88 19.57 -9.15
N LEU A 256 -10.54 18.64 -9.85
CA LEU A 256 -10.18 18.25 -11.22
C LEU A 256 -10.23 19.45 -12.17
N LYS A 257 -11.30 20.25 -12.11
CA LYS A 257 -11.39 21.48 -12.93
C LYS A 257 -10.22 22.43 -12.73
N SER A 258 -9.65 22.46 -11.52
CA SER A 258 -8.55 23.37 -11.18
C SER A 258 -7.18 22.79 -11.51
N CYS A 259 -7.02 21.47 -11.47
CA CYS A 259 -5.69 20.84 -11.40
C CYS A 259 -5.44 19.75 -12.43
N ASP A 260 -6.46 19.16 -13.06
CA ASP A 260 -6.30 18.07 -14.02
C ASP A 260 -5.40 18.49 -15.20
N GLY A 261 -5.58 19.68 -15.74
CA GLY A 261 -4.78 20.19 -16.86
C GLY A 261 -3.33 20.61 -16.54
N LEU A 262 -2.83 20.44 -15.29
CA LEU A 262 -1.47 20.89 -14.90
C LEU A 262 -0.34 20.12 -15.59
N ASP A 263 -0.58 18.90 -16.05
CA ASP A 263 0.36 18.10 -16.83
C ASP A 263 0.22 18.25 -18.34
N GLY A 264 -0.72 19.11 -18.77
CA GLY A 264 -1.05 19.38 -20.18
C GLY A 264 -2.13 18.47 -20.76
N LEU A 265 -2.81 17.66 -19.94
CA LEU A 265 -3.90 16.78 -20.34
C LEU A 265 -5.09 16.94 -19.39
N VAL A 266 -6.31 16.98 -19.93
CA VAL A 266 -7.55 16.95 -19.15
C VAL A 266 -8.17 15.58 -19.36
N ASP A 267 -7.97 14.66 -18.40
CA ASP A 267 -8.39 13.26 -18.53
C ASP A 267 -8.99 12.66 -17.23
N GLY A 268 -9.26 13.49 -16.25
CA GLY A 268 -9.82 13.11 -14.96
C GLY A 268 -8.78 12.59 -13.96
N GLN A 269 -7.48 12.85 -14.19
CA GLN A 269 -6.42 12.41 -13.29
C GLN A 269 -5.40 13.53 -13.02
N ILE A 270 -4.98 13.65 -11.78
CA ILE A 270 -3.91 14.59 -11.39
C ILE A 270 -2.61 13.79 -11.28
N THR A 271 -1.69 13.99 -12.22
CA THR A 271 -0.43 13.23 -12.32
C THR A 271 0.51 13.48 -11.12
N ASP A 272 0.59 14.73 -10.64
CA ASP A 272 1.32 15.08 -9.42
C ASP A 272 0.52 16.10 -8.59
N PRO A 273 -0.24 15.64 -7.60
CA PRO A 273 -1.11 16.52 -6.79
C PRO A 273 -0.34 17.53 -5.94
N ARG A 274 0.96 17.39 -5.75
CA ARG A 274 1.80 18.39 -5.06
C ARG A 274 1.87 19.72 -5.79
N LEU A 275 1.59 19.72 -7.09
CA LEU A 275 1.53 20.93 -7.93
C LEU A 275 0.18 21.62 -7.87
N CYS A 276 -0.87 20.95 -7.42
CA CYS A 276 -2.22 21.47 -7.32
C CYS A 276 -2.33 22.50 -6.20
N ARG A 277 -2.85 23.69 -6.54
CA ARG A 277 -3.13 24.77 -5.60
C ARG A 277 -4.64 25.04 -5.62
N PHE A 278 -5.37 24.32 -4.78
CA PHE A 278 -6.83 24.37 -4.74
C PHE A 278 -7.34 24.99 -3.45
N ASP A 279 -8.35 25.88 -3.57
CA ASP A 279 -9.09 26.39 -2.43
C ASP A 279 -10.57 25.99 -2.54
N PRO A 280 -11.11 25.21 -1.59
CA PRO A 280 -12.50 24.76 -1.61
C PRO A 280 -13.54 25.89 -1.56
N ALA A 281 -13.14 27.13 -1.28
CA ALA A 281 -14.06 28.30 -1.32
C ALA A 281 -14.62 28.54 -2.72
N VAL A 282 -14.03 28.01 -3.78
CA VAL A 282 -14.57 28.17 -5.16
C VAL A 282 -15.95 27.54 -5.34
N ILE A 283 -16.34 26.62 -4.45
CA ILE A 283 -17.67 25.98 -4.42
C ILE A 283 -18.45 26.31 -3.16
N LEU A 284 -18.13 27.45 -2.51
CA LEU A 284 -18.92 27.94 -1.39
C LEU A 284 -20.36 28.24 -1.85
N CYS A 285 -21.37 27.82 -1.08
CA CYS A 285 -22.77 28.11 -1.36
C CYS A 285 -23.03 29.59 -1.40
N LYS A 286 -23.64 30.08 -2.49
CA LYS A 286 -24.08 31.47 -2.67
C LYS A 286 -25.49 31.74 -2.12
N ALA A 287 -26.23 30.67 -1.87
CA ALA A 287 -27.57 30.65 -1.30
C ALA A 287 -27.63 29.54 -0.21
N ALA A 288 -28.82 29.04 0.11
CA ALA A 288 -28.97 27.92 1.03
C ALA A 288 -28.16 26.71 0.57
N TYR A 289 -27.63 25.96 1.53
CA TYR A 289 -26.92 24.72 1.26
C TYR A 289 -27.81 23.69 0.53
N GLU A 290 -27.27 23.13 -0.51
CA GLU A 290 -27.88 22.04 -1.27
C GLU A 290 -26.83 20.92 -1.43
N ALA A 291 -27.14 19.74 -0.84
CA ALA A 291 -26.26 18.58 -0.85
C ALA A 291 -25.90 18.18 -2.29
N GLY A 292 -24.62 17.92 -2.53
CA GLY A 292 -24.13 17.55 -3.86
C GLY A 292 -23.95 18.70 -4.84
N LYS A 293 -24.13 19.97 -4.44
CA LYS A 293 -23.97 21.14 -5.31
C LYS A 293 -22.95 22.16 -4.83
N CYS A 294 -22.84 22.39 -3.52
CA CYS A 294 -21.95 23.38 -2.95
C CYS A 294 -21.55 23.00 -1.53
N LEU A 295 -20.56 23.68 -0.95
CA LEU A 295 -20.13 23.51 0.43
C LEU A 295 -20.54 24.74 1.28
N THR A 296 -20.96 24.49 2.51
CA THR A 296 -21.12 25.54 3.51
C THR A 296 -19.78 26.13 3.93
N ALA A 297 -19.75 27.27 4.58
CA ALA A 297 -18.52 27.86 5.11
C ALA A 297 -17.82 26.94 6.13
N THR A 298 -18.58 26.19 6.94
CA THR A 298 -18.04 25.19 7.88
C THR A 298 -17.38 24.04 7.14
N GLN A 299 -18.02 23.50 6.10
CA GLN A 299 -17.45 22.43 5.29
C GLN A 299 -16.17 22.86 4.56
N VAL A 300 -16.16 24.09 3.99
CA VAL A 300 -14.94 24.66 3.39
C VAL A 300 -13.80 24.75 4.41
N ALA A 301 -14.08 25.20 5.63
CA ALA A 301 -13.07 25.26 6.69
C ALA A 301 -12.53 23.87 7.08
N VAL A 302 -13.40 22.85 7.12
CA VAL A 302 -13.02 21.46 7.39
C VAL A 302 -12.12 20.90 6.27
N VAL A 303 -12.49 21.08 5.00
CA VAL A 303 -11.68 20.64 3.85
C VAL A 303 -10.28 21.27 3.86
N ARG A 304 -10.18 22.58 4.15
CA ARG A 304 -8.86 23.25 4.29
C ARG A 304 -7.99 22.60 5.36
N LYS A 305 -8.56 22.27 6.53
CA LYS A 305 -7.83 21.61 7.62
C LYS A 305 -7.41 20.19 7.28
N ILE A 306 -8.22 19.49 6.51
CA ILE A 306 -7.90 18.14 6.00
C ILE A 306 -6.68 18.22 5.07
N TYR A 307 -6.66 19.13 4.10
CA TYR A 307 -5.52 19.33 3.21
C TYR A 307 -4.28 19.92 3.92
N ASP A 308 -4.43 20.62 5.04
CA ASP A 308 -3.29 21.15 5.80
C ASP A 308 -2.63 20.10 6.70
N GLY A 309 -3.36 19.03 7.07
CA GLY A 309 -2.90 17.94 7.92
C GLY A 309 -2.79 18.30 9.40
N ALA A 310 -2.42 17.31 10.22
CA ALA A 310 -2.36 17.44 11.66
C ALA A 310 -1.30 18.46 12.11
N ARG A 311 -1.75 19.46 12.92
CA ARG A 311 -0.88 20.50 13.49
C ARG A 311 -1.15 20.71 14.96
N SER A 312 -0.10 21.13 15.67
CA SER A 312 -0.24 21.68 17.01
C SER A 312 -0.82 23.11 16.97
N ALA A 313 -1.24 23.62 18.13
CA ALA A 313 -1.68 25.02 18.25
C ALA A 313 -0.56 26.03 17.89
N LYS A 314 0.71 25.62 17.93
CA LYS A 314 1.87 26.44 17.52
C LYS A 314 2.16 26.35 16.02
N GLY A 315 1.37 25.59 15.25
CA GLY A 315 1.55 25.40 13.82
C GLY A 315 2.56 24.30 13.44
N THR A 316 3.18 23.61 14.40
CA THR A 316 4.08 22.48 14.13
C THR A 316 3.32 21.36 13.43
N LYS A 317 3.81 20.88 12.28
CA LYS A 317 3.27 19.69 11.63
C LYS A 317 3.56 18.45 12.47
N LEU A 318 2.52 17.70 12.81
CA LEU A 318 2.59 16.50 13.64
C LEU A 318 2.60 15.21 12.83
N GLU A 319 2.48 15.31 11.51
CA GLU A 319 2.53 14.22 10.55
C GLU A 319 3.32 14.63 9.30
N ILE A 320 3.70 13.63 8.47
CA ILE A 320 4.58 13.86 7.33
C ILE A 320 3.87 14.47 6.14
N GLY A 321 2.60 14.14 5.95
CA GLY A 321 1.75 14.62 4.85
C GLY A 321 0.28 14.54 5.22
N ALA A 322 -0.54 15.19 4.41
CA ALA A 322 -1.99 15.25 4.54
C ALA A 322 -2.65 14.55 3.34
N GLU A 323 -3.97 14.69 3.25
CA GLU A 323 -4.73 14.31 2.06
C GLU A 323 -4.25 15.09 0.83
N MET A 324 -4.23 14.43 -0.32
CA MET A 324 -3.81 15.06 -1.57
C MET A 324 -5.02 15.51 -2.40
N PRO A 325 -4.95 16.69 -3.05
CA PRO A 325 -5.98 17.06 -4.04
C PRO A 325 -6.15 15.99 -5.11
N GLY A 326 -7.39 15.57 -5.37
CA GLY A 326 -7.73 14.45 -6.24
C GLY A 326 -8.03 13.14 -5.50
N SER A 327 -7.91 13.13 -4.15
CA SER A 327 -8.23 11.95 -3.32
C SER A 327 -9.67 11.96 -2.77
N GLU A 328 -10.45 12.97 -3.00
CA GLU A 328 -11.71 13.25 -2.29
C GLU A 328 -12.72 12.10 -2.39
N MET A 329 -12.75 11.41 -3.54
CA MET A 329 -13.65 10.26 -3.76
C MET A 329 -13.27 9.03 -2.91
N GLU A 330 -12.01 8.95 -2.46
CA GLU A 330 -11.53 7.86 -1.62
C GLU A 330 -11.73 8.13 -0.10
N TRP A 331 -12.02 9.38 0.31
CA TRP A 331 -12.25 9.74 1.73
C TRP A 331 -13.40 8.98 2.36
N ARG A 332 -14.30 8.42 1.54
CA ARG A 332 -15.39 7.55 1.97
C ARG A 332 -14.91 6.30 2.71
N SER A 333 -13.76 5.76 2.34
CA SER A 333 -13.20 4.57 2.98
C SER A 333 -12.64 4.84 4.38
N GLY A 334 -12.27 6.11 4.67
CA GLY A 334 -11.62 6.52 5.90
C GLY A 334 -12.52 7.33 6.85
N PHE A 335 -12.91 8.54 6.46
CA PHE A 335 -13.46 9.50 7.42
C PHE A 335 -14.69 10.30 6.94
N VAL A 336 -15.15 10.10 5.70
CA VAL A 336 -16.37 10.73 5.18
C VAL A 336 -17.46 9.68 5.02
N PRO A 337 -18.43 9.61 5.95
CA PRO A 337 -19.51 8.63 5.88
C PRO A 337 -20.57 9.02 4.85
N SER A 338 -21.45 8.07 4.51
CA SER A 338 -22.53 8.30 3.55
C SER A 338 -23.57 9.31 4.02
N THR A 339 -23.79 9.42 5.33
CA THR A 339 -24.79 10.29 5.96
C THR A 339 -24.26 10.88 7.27
N ARG A 340 -24.94 11.90 7.79
CA ARG A 340 -24.60 12.52 9.08
C ARG A 340 -24.77 11.61 10.31
N ASP A 341 -25.44 10.49 10.18
CA ASP A 341 -25.56 9.48 11.25
C ASP A 341 -24.56 8.33 11.06
N GLY A 342 -23.71 8.39 10.01
CA GLY A 342 -22.68 7.40 9.72
C GLY A 342 -21.47 7.54 10.66
N ARG A 343 -20.74 6.44 10.82
CA ARG A 343 -19.51 6.41 11.63
C ARG A 343 -18.32 6.93 10.83
N ILE A 344 -17.45 7.66 11.48
CA ILE A 344 -16.16 8.09 10.95
C ILE A 344 -15.14 6.98 11.21
N GLY A 345 -14.71 6.27 10.16
CA GLY A 345 -13.81 5.10 10.28
C GLY A 345 -12.46 5.44 10.89
N SER A 346 -11.93 6.63 10.61
CA SER A 346 -10.66 7.11 11.18
C SER A 346 -10.64 7.19 12.71
N GLU A 347 -11.80 7.34 13.36
CA GLU A 347 -11.92 7.27 14.83
C GLU A 347 -11.48 5.90 15.35
N MET A 348 -11.83 4.81 14.65
CA MET A 348 -11.46 3.45 15.04
C MET A 348 -9.93 3.24 14.96
N PHE A 349 -9.28 3.68 13.89
CA PHE A 349 -7.82 3.56 13.74
C PHE A 349 -7.10 4.31 14.86
N MET A 350 -7.55 5.55 15.16
CA MET A 350 -6.97 6.36 16.22
C MET A 350 -7.17 5.71 17.59
N THR A 351 -8.40 5.31 17.94
CA THR A 351 -8.71 4.76 19.26
C THR A 351 -8.01 3.43 19.50
N SER A 352 -7.97 2.53 18.51
CA SER A 352 -7.25 1.25 18.61
C SER A 352 -5.76 1.45 18.86
N THR A 353 -5.13 2.43 18.19
CA THR A 353 -3.70 2.67 18.35
C THR A 353 -3.39 3.42 19.66
N VAL A 354 -4.07 4.52 19.94
CA VAL A 354 -3.74 5.36 21.09
C VAL A 354 -4.07 4.66 22.40
N ASN A 355 -5.19 3.92 22.46
CA ASN A 355 -5.66 3.32 23.70
C ASN A 355 -5.05 1.94 23.99
N ALA A 356 -4.49 1.25 22.99
CA ALA A 356 -3.99 -0.11 23.18
C ALA A 356 -2.53 -0.33 22.78
N LEU A 357 -1.96 0.48 21.89
CA LEU A 357 -0.63 0.23 21.32
C LEU A 357 0.39 1.33 21.60
N MET A 358 -0.06 2.58 21.79
CA MET A 358 0.85 3.74 21.87
C MET A 358 1.55 3.87 23.22
N PHE A 359 0.93 3.39 24.29
CA PHE A 359 1.46 3.53 25.65
C PHE A 359 1.62 2.17 26.36
N THR A 360 2.49 2.15 27.39
CA THR A 360 2.65 1.01 28.29
C THR A 360 2.86 1.56 29.71
N PRO A 361 1.92 1.34 30.66
CA PRO A 361 0.61 0.70 30.46
C PRO A 361 -0.35 1.53 29.59
N ASN A 362 -1.43 0.90 29.12
CA ASN A 362 -2.48 1.57 28.36
C ASN A 362 -3.14 2.71 29.18
N PRO A 363 -3.70 3.75 28.54
CA PRO A 363 -4.33 4.86 29.23
C PRO A 363 -5.52 4.40 30.08
N LYS A 364 -5.58 4.82 31.35
CA LYS A 364 -6.73 4.52 32.25
C LYS A 364 -8.04 5.12 31.74
N THR A 365 -7.97 6.31 31.15
CA THR A 365 -9.09 6.97 30.49
C THR A 365 -8.85 6.92 28.99
N PRO A 366 -9.69 6.21 28.21
CA PRO A 366 -9.53 6.12 26.77
C PRO A 366 -9.66 7.49 26.09
N TYR A 367 -8.82 7.70 25.07
CA TYR A 367 -8.90 8.86 24.21
C TYR A 367 -9.94 8.65 23.10
N SER A 368 -10.55 9.75 22.67
CA SER A 368 -11.28 9.88 21.40
C SER A 368 -10.59 10.95 20.57
N SER A 369 -10.97 11.12 19.30
CA SER A 369 -10.45 12.21 18.46
C SER A 369 -10.74 13.59 19.04
N ALA A 370 -11.84 13.74 19.81
CA ALA A 370 -12.18 14.97 20.51
C ALA A 370 -11.22 15.26 21.67
N THR A 371 -10.77 14.25 22.40
CA THR A 371 -9.96 14.38 23.62
C THR A 371 -8.46 14.17 23.41
N MET A 372 -8.05 13.53 22.32
CA MET A 372 -6.63 13.33 22.01
C MET A 372 -5.91 14.67 21.82
N PRO A 373 -4.77 14.91 22.52
CA PRO A 373 -4.00 16.14 22.37
C PRO A 373 -3.21 16.16 21.05
N PHE A 374 -3.40 17.19 20.24
CA PHE A 374 -2.55 17.47 19.07
C PHE A 374 -1.42 18.42 19.49
N THR A 375 -0.43 17.88 20.21
CA THR A 375 0.70 18.64 20.79
C THR A 375 2.02 17.92 20.58
N GLU A 376 3.11 18.71 20.61
CA GLU A 376 4.48 18.18 20.57
C GLU A 376 4.77 17.25 21.78
N ALA A 377 4.21 17.56 22.95
CA ALA A 377 4.37 16.76 24.16
C ALA A 377 3.71 15.38 24.00
N PHE A 378 2.50 15.31 23.43
CA PHE A 378 1.83 14.04 23.17
C PHE A 378 2.56 13.22 22.10
N TYR A 379 3.08 13.89 21.06
CA TYR A 379 3.97 13.26 20.09
C TYR A 379 5.21 12.67 20.81
N ALA A 380 5.89 13.42 21.66
CA ALA A 380 7.07 12.95 22.37
C ALA A 380 6.76 11.75 23.29
N ALA A 381 5.61 11.76 23.98
CA ALA A 381 5.19 10.65 24.85
C ALA A 381 5.00 9.32 24.10
N GLY A 382 4.68 9.35 22.81
CA GLY A 382 4.57 8.16 21.96
C GLY A 382 5.91 7.60 21.44
N GLU A 383 7.06 8.14 21.87
CA GLU A 383 8.39 7.72 21.40
C GLU A 383 8.69 6.22 21.56
N PRO A 384 8.38 5.56 22.71
CA PRO A 384 8.65 4.13 22.84
C PRO A 384 7.90 3.28 21.82
N ALA A 385 6.63 3.62 21.54
CA ALA A 385 5.82 2.91 20.54
C ALA A 385 6.33 3.17 19.11
N ARG A 386 6.78 4.40 18.81
CA ARG A 386 7.39 4.68 17.51
C ARG A 386 8.65 3.86 17.28
N LYS A 387 9.51 3.71 18.30
CA LYS A 387 10.70 2.84 18.20
C LYS A 387 10.37 1.38 18.01
N LEU A 388 9.24 0.94 18.53
CA LEU A 388 8.80 -0.45 18.41
C LEU A 388 8.17 -0.75 17.05
N TYR A 389 7.22 0.09 16.59
CA TYR A 389 6.35 -0.22 15.47
C TYR A 389 6.73 0.45 14.15
N SER A 390 7.47 1.59 14.18
CA SER A 390 7.77 2.29 12.94
C SER A 390 8.86 1.59 12.13
N ALA A 391 8.62 1.51 10.81
CA ALA A 391 9.56 0.97 9.83
C ALA A 391 10.18 2.14 9.03
N ASP A 392 10.59 3.20 9.74
CA ASP A 392 11.00 4.48 9.18
C ASP A 392 12.51 4.72 9.18
N ASP A 393 13.31 3.73 9.59
CA ASP A 393 14.76 3.80 9.46
C ASP A 393 15.16 3.76 7.99
N ALA A 394 15.70 4.86 7.50
CA ALA A 394 16.13 5.00 6.12
C ALA A 394 17.52 4.40 5.84
N ASP A 395 18.26 3.93 6.87
CA ASP A 395 19.49 3.19 6.65
C ASP A 395 19.21 1.70 6.42
N ILE A 396 18.78 1.39 5.21
CA ILE A 396 18.63 0.02 4.70
C ILE A 396 19.78 -0.38 3.77
N SER A 397 20.94 0.25 3.90
CA SER A 397 22.13 0.02 3.05
C SER A 397 22.53 -1.46 3.01
N ARG A 398 22.40 -2.19 4.14
CA ARG A 398 22.68 -3.62 4.23
C ARG A 398 21.76 -4.46 3.34
N PHE A 399 20.46 -4.12 3.27
CA PHE A 399 19.52 -4.78 2.37
C PHE A 399 19.82 -4.40 0.90
N LEU A 400 20.00 -3.12 0.62
CA LEU A 400 20.26 -2.64 -0.75
C LEU A 400 21.57 -3.16 -1.36
N ALA A 401 22.49 -3.67 -0.56
CA ALA A 401 23.73 -4.27 -1.03
C ALA A 401 23.52 -5.56 -1.85
N HIS A 402 22.40 -6.26 -1.64
CA HIS A 402 22.08 -7.52 -2.37
C HIS A 402 20.62 -7.58 -2.84
N GLY A 403 19.67 -7.06 -2.05
CA GLY A 403 18.24 -7.13 -2.32
C GLY A 403 17.73 -6.03 -3.26
N LYS A 404 16.46 -6.17 -3.66
CA LYS A 404 15.74 -5.21 -4.50
C LYS A 404 14.43 -4.79 -3.83
N LEU A 405 14.16 -3.47 -3.76
CA LEU A 405 12.96 -2.91 -3.14
C LEU A 405 12.10 -2.19 -4.18
N LEU A 406 10.88 -2.67 -4.40
CA LEU A 406 9.82 -1.95 -5.09
C LEU A 406 8.91 -1.28 -4.07
N LEU A 407 8.96 0.03 -4.00
CA LEU A 407 8.04 0.86 -3.21
C LEU A 407 6.99 1.43 -4.15
N TRP A 408 5.72 1.38 -3.75
CA TRP A 408 4.63 1.92 -4.56
C TRP A 408 3.53 2.54 -3.71
N HIS A 409 2.81 3.55 -4.26
CA HIS A 409 1.77 4.27 -3.54
C HIS A 409 0.75 4.88 -4.49
N GLY A 410 -0.53 4.89 -4.13
CA GLY A 410 -1.58 5.62 -4.83
C GLY A 410 -1.62 7.08 -4.39
N TRP A 411 -1.74 8.01 -5.34
CA TRP A 411 -1.86 9.42 -5.01
C TRP A 411 -3.18 9.78 -4.31
N ALA A 412 -4.22 8.95 -4.46
CA ALA A 412 -5.53 9.16 -3.84
C ALA A 412 -5.73 8.34 -2.55
N ASP A 413 -4.65 7.89 -1.90
CA ASP A 413 -4.72 7.12 -0.65
C ASP A 413 -5.16 7.99 0.53
N PRO A 414 -6.35 7.72 1.15
CA PRO A 414 -6.89 8.50 2.25
C PRO A 414 -6.49 7.95 3.64
N HIS A 415 -5.74 6.85 3.68
CA HIS A 415 -5.31 6.22 4.92
C HIS A 415 -3.87 6.54 5.26
N ILE A 416 -3.02 6.61 4.22
CA ILE A 416 -1.58 6.86 4.36
C ILE A 416 -1.16 7.87 3.31
N SER A 417 -0.80 9.07 3.73
CA SER A 417 -0.34 10.08 2.77
C SER A 417 0.83 9.56 1.93
N PRO A 418 0.77 9.67 0.58
CA PRO A 418 1.87 9.26 -0.32
C PRO A 418 3.20 9.96 -0.03
N MET A 419 3.14 11.10 0.67
CA MET A 419 4.35 11.81 1.12
C MET A 419 5.22 10.96 2.05
N ASN A 420 4.65 9.96 2.76
CA ASN A 420 5.43 9.02 3.56
C ASN A 420 6.41 8.23 2.69
N SER A 421 5.95 7.70 1.56
CA SER A 421 6.80 6.94 0.63
C SER A 421 7.82 7.80 -0.09
N ILE A 422 7.46 9.03 -0.46
CA ILE A 422 8.37 9.98 -1.13
C ILE A 422 9.50 10.40 -0.18
N ASP A 423 9.16 10.80 1.04
CA ASP A 423 10.12 11.21 2.07
C ASP A 423 11.06 10.05 2.43
N TYR A 424 10.51 8.84 2.62
CA TYR A 424 11.31 7.65 2.89
C TYR A 424 12.29 7.36 1.74
N TYR A 425 11.82 7.36 0.49
CA TYR A 425 12.67 7.18 -0.69
C TYR A 425 13.81 8.22 -0.77
N ALA A 426 13.50 9.48 -0.50
CA ALA A 426 14.50 10.56 -0.48
C ALA A 426 15.52 10.35 0.65
N ARG A 427 15.06 10.04 1.87
CA ARG A 427 15.93 9.79 3.03
C ARG A 427 16.83 8.56 2.86
N VAL A 428 16.35 7.50 2.22
CA VAL A 428 17.20 6.35 1.85
C VAL A 428 18.36 6.82 0.95
N GLY A 429 18.08 7.68 -0.01
CA GLY A 429 19.14 8.27 -0.86
C GLY A 429 20.14 9.13 -0.09
N LEU A 430 19.70 9.83 0.97
CA LEU A 430 20.59 10.61 1.85
C LEU A 430 21.46 9.71 2.75
N LYS A 431 20.95 8.55 3.19
CA LYS A 431 21.65 7.62 4.09
C LYS A 431 22.59 6.65 3.35
N ALA A 432 22.05 5.93 2.36
CA ALA A 432 22.81 4.93 1.59
C ALA A 432 23.58 5.52 0.38
N GLY A 433 23.29 6.76 0.02
CA GLY A 433 23.72 7.37 -1.25
C GLY A 433 22.76 7.09 -2.39
N THR A 434 22.57 8.10 -3.26
CA THR A 434 21.61 8.01 -4.39
C THR A 434 21.96 6.89 -5.37
N ALA A 435 23.25 6.65 -5.61
CA ALA A 435 23.70 5.60 -6.52
C ALA A 435 23.29 4.20 -6.02
N GLN A 436 23.47 3.89 -4.72
CA GLN A 436 23.08 2.60 -4.14
C GLN A 436 21.55 2.46 -4.13
N ARG A 437 20.83 3.52 -3.71
CA ARG A 437 19.36 3.52 -3.79
C ARG A 437 18.90 3.23 -5.21
N ASP A 438 19.38 3.97 -6.20
CA ASP A 438 18.92 3.85 -7.58
C ASP A 438 19.32 2.53 -8.26
N ALA A 439 20.35 1.84 -7.75
CA ALA A 439 20.71 0.49 -8.19
C ALA A 439 19.78 -0.60 -7.62
N ALA A 440 19.14 -0.36 -6.46
CA ALA A 440 18.45 -1.40 -5.71
C ALA A 440 17.02 -1.02 -5.26
N MET A 441 16.56 0.22 -5.44
CA MET A 441 15.23 0.67 -5.03
C MET A 441 14.53 1.42 -6.17
N ARG A 442 13.21 1.23 -6.29
CA ARG A 442 12.31 2.01 -7.16
C ARG A 442 11.08 2.42 -6.39
N LEU A 443 10.61 3.65 -6.65
CA LEU A 443 9.31 4.14 -6.19
C LEU A 443 8.41 4.36 -7.40
N PHE A 444 7.15 3.90 -7.30
CA PHE A 444 6.11 4.10 -8.30
C PHE A 444 4.90 4.78 -7.67
N LEU A 445 4.47 5.91 -8.24
CA LEU A 445 3.34 6.69 -7.76
C LEU A 445 2.20 6.62 -8.78
N PHE A 446 1.02 6.21 -8.34
CA PHE A 446 -0.11 5.89 -9.20
C PHE A 446 -1.16 7.00 -9.14
N PRO A 447 -1.34 7.81 -10.21
CA PRO A 447 -2.39 8.82 -10.26
C PRO A 447 -3.77 8.22 -10.08
N GLY A 448 -4.60 8.84 -9.22
CA GLY A 448 -5.97 8.44 -8.96
C GLY A 448 -6.17 7.07 -8.30
N MET A 449 -5.12 6.35 -7.95
CA MET A 449 -5.23 5.09 -7.20
C MET A 449 -5.45 5.37 -5.71
N GLY A 450 -6.40 4.68 -5.11
CA GLY A 450 -6.68 4.70 -3.68
C GLY A 450 -5.71 3.87 -2.84
N HIS A 451 -6.15 3.48 -1.63
CA HIS A 451 -5.33 2.69 -0.71
C HIS A 451 -5.16 1.24 -1.21
N CYS A 452 -3.96 0.86 -1.58
CA CYS A 452 -3.57 -0.45 -2.11
C CYS A 452 -4.20 -0.84 -3.46
N SER A 453 -5.34 -0.28 -3.84
CA SER A 453 -6.04 -0.55 -5.10
C SER A 453 -7.26 0.38 -5.24
N GLY A 454 -7.97 0.26 -6.36
CA GLY A 454 -9.17 1.06 -6.60
C GLY A 454 -8.86 2.53 -6.91
N GLY A 455 -9.83 3.41 -6.64
CA GLY A 455 -9.78 4.80 -7.03
C GLY A 455 -10.19 5.02 -8.49
N ASP A 456 -10.03 6.26 -8.96
CA ASP A 456 -10.42 6.66 -10.32
C ASP A 456 -9.34 6.34 -11.36
N GLY A 457 -8.13 6.06 -10.91
CA GLY A 457 -6.97 5.70 -11.75
C GLY A 457 -6.81 4.20 -12.01
N PRO A 458 -5.96 3.83 -12.97
CA PRO A 458 -5.51 2.45 -13.14
C PRO A 458 -4.78 1.93 -11.91
N SER A 459 -5.21 0.77 -11.38
CA SER A 459 -4.72 0.22 -10.13
C SER A 459 -4.31 -1.26 -10.19
N GLU A 460 -4.48 -1.93 -11.35
CA GLU A 460 -4.01 -3.29 -11.59
C GLU A 460 -2.70 -3.27 -12.38
N PHE A 461 -1.65 -3.88 -11.85
CA PHE A 461 -0.30 -3.81 -12.43
C PHE A 461 0.56 -5.02 -12.05
N PRO A 462 1.54 -5.42 -12.90
CA PRO A 462 2.34 -6.63 -12.72
C PRO A 462 3.49 -6.43 -11.71
N LEU A 463 3.16 -6.19 -10.43
CA LEU A 463 4.14 -5.90 -9.38
C LEU A 463 5.13 -7.04 -9.18
N LEU A 464 4.62 -8.25 -8.88
CA LEU A 464 5.46 -9.41 -8.55
C LEU A 464 6.28 -9.87 -9.75
N ALA A 465 5.71 -9.82 -10.97
CA ALA A 465 6.46 -10.13 -12.18
C ALA A 465 7.64 -9.18 -12.39
N ASN A 466 7.46 -7.87 -12.13
CA ASN A 466 8.54 -6.89 -12.21
C ASN A 466 9.60 -7.10 -11.13
N LEU A 467 9.19 -7.37 -9.89
CA LEU A 467 10.11 -7.61 -8.79
C LEU A 467 10.98 -8.85 -9.03
N MET A 468 10.33 -9.98 -9.37
CA MET A 468 11.04 -11.24 -9.62
C MET A 468 11.97 -11.12 -10.83
N ALA A 469 11.52 -10.52 -11.93
CA ALA A 469 12.38 -10.28 -13.08
C ALA A 469 13.58 -9.39 -12.72
N TRP A 470 13.39 -8.37 -11.90
CA TRP A 470 14.50 -7.50 -11.47
C TRP A 470 15.52 -8.25 -10.62
N VAL A 471 15.07 -8.98 -9.60
CA VAL A 471 15.95 -9.78 -8.72
C VAL A 471 16.73 -10.80 -9.55
N GLU A 472 16.06 -11.51 -10.46
CA GLU A 472 16.59 -12.68 -11.16
C GLU A 472 17.42 -12.35 -12.41
N SER A 473 17.12 -11.23 -13.09
CA SER A 473 17.85 -10.78 -14.29
C SER A 473 18.73 -9.55 -14.07
N GLY A 474 18.61 -8.87 -12.92
CA GLY A 474 19.33 -7.63 -12.63
C GLY A 474 18.76 -6.38 -13.31
N LYS A 475 17.75 -6.51 -14.19
CA LYS A 475 17.19 -5.40 -14.95
C LYS A 475 16.10 -4.68 -14.17
N ALA A 476 16.39 -3.47 -13.69
CA ALA A 476 15.44 -2.66 -12.93
C ALA A 476 14.26 -2.21 -13.80
N PRO A 477 13.01 -2.28 -13.29
CA PRO A 477 11.87 -1.74 -14.01
C PRO A 477 11.93 -0.21 -14.06
N GLY A 478 11.98 0.36 -15.27
CA GLY A 478 11.88 1.80 -15.49
C GLY A 478 10.42 2.28 -15.53
N ARG A 479 9.50 1.37 -15.86
CA ARG A 479 8.06 1.62 -15.91
C ARG A 479 7.27 0.34 -15.65
N MET A 480 6.05 0.48 -15.15
CA MET A 480 5.00 -0.54 -15.17
C MET A 480 3.80 -0.01 -15.95
N VAL A 481 3.00 -0.88 -16.55
CA VAL A 481 1.72 -0.49 -17.13
C VAL A 481 0.63 -0.88 -16.16
N ALA A 482 -0.06 0.12 -15.62
CA ALA A 482 -1.24 -0.09 -14.82
C ALA A 482 -2.49 -0.09 -15.70
N ALA A 483 -3.47 -0.92 -15.35
CA ALA A 483 -4.74 -1.03 -16.04
C ALA A 483 -5.91 -0.81 -15.08
N ARG A 484 -7.02 -0.31 -15.63
CA ARG A 484 -8.35 -0.36 -15.04
C ARG A 484 -9.22 -1.14 -16.02
N ALA A 485 -9.76 -2.29 -15.58
CA ALA A 485 -10.71 -3.04 -16.37
C ALA A 485 -12.02 -2.24 -16.49
N GLY A 486 -12.52 -2.07 -17.71
CA GLY A 486 -13.90 -1.63 -17.90
C GLY A 486 -14.83 -2.70 -17.36
N GLN A 487 -15.93 -2.33 -16.75
CA GLN A 487 -16.99 -3.28 -16.45
C GLN A 487 -17.65 -3.65 -17.80
N THR A 488 -17.27 -4.77 -18.38
CA THR A 488 -18.03 -5.35 -19.48
C THR A 488 -19.25 -6.07 -18.91
N ALA A 489 -20.41 -5.85 -19.51
CA ALA A 489 -21.66 -6.51 -19.14
C ALA A 489 -21.64 -8.03 -19.41
N GLU A 490 -20.59 -8.57 -19.98
CA GLU A 490 -20.46 -10.00 -20.31
C GLU A 490 -19.03 -10.51 -20.07
N GLY A 491 -18.92 -11.35 -19.05
CA GLY A 491 -18.08 -12.55 -19.00
C GLY A 491 -16.59 -12.44 -19.34
N LEU A 492 -15.77 -11.75 -18.54
CA LEU A 492 -14.34 -12.03 -18.49
C LEU A 492 -13.97 -12.75 -17.19
N PRO A 493 -12.98 -13.66 -17.20
CA PRO A 493 -12.64 -14.47 -16.05
C PRO A 493 -12.27 -13.58 -14.85
N VAL A 494 -12.89 -13.89 -13.73
CA VAL A 494 -12.71 -13.25 -12.44
C VAL A 494 -11.23 -13.41 -12.05
N GLY A 495 -10.42 -12.43 -12.36
CA GLY A 495 -9.14 -12.25 -11.69
C GLY A 495 -9.44 -12.02 -10.21
N ILE A 496 -8.69 -12.70 -9.36
CA ILE A 496 -8.83 -12.71 -7.90
C ILE A 496 -8.94 -11.27 -7.40
N ARG A 497 -10.13 -10.88 -6.98
CA ARG A 497 -10.37 -9.58 -6.35
C ARG A 497 -9.64 -9.58 -5.02
N GLY A 498 -8.63 -8.75 -4.88
CA GLY A 498 -8.16 -8.34 -3.58
C GLY A 498 -9.35 -7.72 -2.83
N ALA A 499 -9.89 -8.42 -1.84
CA ALA A 499 -10.95 -7.89 -1.03
C ALA A 499 -10.33 -6.81 -0.13
N GLY A 500 -10.67 -5.55 -0.41
CA GLY A 500 -10.57 -4.50 0.61
C GLY A 500 -11.37 -4.93 1.85
N PRO A 501 -11.20 -4.28 3.02
CA PRO A 501 -11.77 -4.72 4.31
C PRO A 501 -13.31 -4.84 4.35
N ASN A 502 -14.02 -4.67 3.24
CA ASN A 502 -15.49 -4.71 3.14
C ASN A 502 -16.05 -5.56 1.97
N GLY A 503 -15.28 -6.52 1.42
CA GLY A 503 -15.83 -7.46 0.43
C GLY A 503 -16.75 -8.50 1.08
N PRO A 504 -17.93 -8.88 0.48
CA PRO A 504 -18.76 -9.94 1.00
C PRO A 504 -18.03 -11.28 0.90
N GLY A 505 -17.82 -11.95 2.04
CA GLY A 505 -17.26 -13.28 2.10
C GLY A 505 -18.11 -14.26 1.29
N ALA A 506 -17.50 -14.97 0.34
CA ALA A 506 -18.10 -16.14 -0.28
C ALA A 506 -18.23 -17.23 0.80
N GLY A 507 -19.46 -17.61 1.11
CA GLY A 507 -19.75 -18.70 2.04
C GLY A 507 -19.24 -20.04 1.50
N GLY A 508 -18.25 -20.61 2.19
CA GLY A 508 -17.98 -22.04 2.11
C GLY A 508 -18.94 -22.79 3.02
N PRO A 509 -19.28 -24.06 2.74
CA PRO A 509 -20.18 -24.82 3.57
C PRO A 509 -19.61 -25.05 4.96
N PRO A 510 -20.46 -25.11 6.03
CA PRO A 510 -19.99 -25.30 7.40
C PRO A 510 -19.43 -26.71 7.56
N LEU A 511 -18.19 -26.83 7.98
CA LEU A 511 -17.61 -28.08 8.46
C LEU A 511 -18.23 -28.41 9.83
N ALA A 512 -18.98 -29.51 9.90
CA ALA A 512 -19.48 -30.06 11.13
C ALA A 512 -18.31 -30.57 11.99
N GLY A 513 -18.10 -29.93 13.15
CA GLY A 513 -17.23 -30.44 14.19
C GLY A 513 -18.04 -31.21 15.24
N PRO A 514 -17.44 -32.23 15.92
CA PRO A 514 -18.16 -33.06 16.88
C PRO A 514 -18.46 -32.31 18.18
N GLY A 515 -19.67 -32.48 18.70
CA GLY A 515 -20.23 -31.79 19.84
C GLY A 515 -19.50 -32.08 21.15
N GLY A 516 -19.31 -31.02 21.92
CA GLY A 516 -19.00 -31.04 23.36
C GLY A 516 -20.17 -30.46 24.16
N PRO A 517 -20.37 -30.86 25.44
CA PRO A 517 -21.61 -30.65 26.18
C PRO A 517 -21.80 -29.22 26.69
N GLY A 518 -23.05 -28.81 26.70
CA GLY A 518 -23.55 -27.47 26.94
C GLY A 518 -23.21 -26.79 28.24
N GLY A 519 -22.97 -25.50 28.15
CA GLY A 519 -23.05 -24.52 29.20
C GLY A 519 -24.21 -23.54 28.98
N PRO A 520 -24.74 -22.88 30.01
CA PRO A 520 -26.03 -22.18 29.97
C PRO A 520 -25.99 -20.89 29.13
N ALA A 521 -27.08 -20.65 28.43
CA ALA A 521 -27.31 -19.47 27.59
C ALA A 521 -27.39 -18.18 28.42
N GLY A 522 -26.56 -17.21 28.07
CA GLY A 522 -26.69 -15.81 28.50
C GLY A 522 -27.59 -15.01 27.55
N PRO A 523 -28.26 -13.94 28.02
CA PRO A 523 -29.33 -13.29 27.27
C PRO A 523 -28.86 -12.47 26.08
N GLY A 524 -29.47 -12.74 24.99
CA GLY A 524 -29.75 -11.98 23.80
C GLY A 524 -28.86 -10.79 23.41
N GLY A 525 -27.74 -11.03 22.70
CA GLY A 525 -27.11 -10.03 21.86
C GLY A 525 -27.79 -10.00 20.50
N VAL A 526 -28.54 -8.96 20.21
CA VAL A 526 -29.17 -8.72 18.89
C VAL A 526 -28.05 -8.52 17.87
N GLN A 527 -27.80 -9.50 17.03
CA GLN A 527 -27.03 -9.32 15.80
C GLN A 527 -27.83 -8.37 14.90
N ALA A 528 -27.42 -7.08 14.91
CA ALA A 528 -27.89 -6.14 13.91
C ALA A 528 -27.42 -6.63 12.54
N ALA A 529 -28.33 -7.16 11.76
CA ALA A 529 -28.13 -7.45 10.35
C ALA A 529 -27.60 -6.16 9.67
N ARG A 530 -26.43 -6.23 9.07
CA ARG A 530 -25.88 -5.15 8.26
C ARG A 530 -26.77 -5.00 7.03
N GLN A 531 -27.76 -4.13 7.12
CA GLN A 531 -28.50 -3.67 5.95
C GLN A 531 -27.59 -2.72 5.18
N GLY A 532 -27.22 -3.13 3.97
CA GLY A 532 -26.64 -2.21 2.99
C GLY A 532 -27.62 -1.06 2.72
N PRO A 533 -27.15 0.08 2.17
CA PRO A 533 -28.03 1.18 1.82
C PRO A 533 -29.13 0.69 0.88
N PRO A 534 -30.37 1.24 0.98
CA PRO A 534 -31.49 0.82 0.15
C PRO A 534 -31.15 0.98 -1.33
N PRO A 535 -31.63 0.04 -2.20
CA PRO A 535 -31.47 0.17 -3.65
C PRO A 535 -32.09 1.49 -4.12
N GLY A 536 -31.27 2.35 -4.77
CA GLY A 536 -31.73 3.64 -5.31
C GLY A 536 -31.08 4.88 -4.71
N MET A 537 -30.28 4.78 -3.62
CA MET A 537 -29.53 5.92 -3.04
C MET A 537 -28.06 6.03 -3.44
N MET A 538 -27.55 5.12 -4.24
CA MET A 538 -26.27 5.31 -4.90
C MET A 538 -26.53 5.90 -6.28
N PRO A 539 -25.85 7.01 -6.67
CA PRO A 539 -25.80 7.33 -8.08
C PRO A 539 -25.26 6.08 -8.81
N PRO A 540 -25.76 5.78 -10.02
CA PRO A 540 -25.27 4.64 -10.78
C PRO A 540 -23.75 4.76 -10.79
N LYS A 541 -23.06 3.67 -10.41
CA LYS A 541 -21.60 3.58 -10.44
C LYS A 541 -21.23 3.90 -11.88
N GLU A 542 -20.69 5.08 -12.11
CA GLU A 542 -20.29 5.50 -13.44
C GLU A 542 -19.29 4.45 -13.92
N VAL A 543 -19.66 3.74 -14.99
CA VAL A 543 -18.81 2.70 -15.56
C VAL A 543 -17.69 3.42 -16.28
N LEU A 544 -16.62 3.67 -15.57
CA LEU A 544 -15.45 4.28 -16.15
C LEU A 544 -14.89 3.37 -17.26
N PRO A 545 -14.52 3.91 -18.43
CA PRO A 545 -14.01 3.10 -19.53
C PRO A 545 -12.71 2.38 -19.15
N PRO A 546 -12.37 1.29 -19.84
CA PRO A 546 -11.06 0.67 -19.72
C PRO A 546 -9.97 1.71 -19.96
N ARG A 547 -8.96 1.71 -19.10
CA ARG A 547 -7.83 2.62 -19.23
C ARG A 547 -6.54 1.92 -18.87
N SER A 548 -5.47 2.19 -19.63
CA SER A 548 -4.11 1.83 -19.24
C SER A 548 -3.24 3.07 -19.13
N ARG A 549 -2.27 3.03 -18.22
CA ARG A 549 -1.33 4.14 -17.98
C ARG A 549 0.06 3.60 -17.69
N PRO A 550 1.13 4.13 -18.32
CA PRO A 550 2.47 3.81 -17.89
C PRO A 550 2.77 4.56 -16.60
N ILE A 551 3.20 3.84 -15.59
CA ILE A 551 3.70 4.41 -14.34
C ILE A 551 5.22 4.30 -14.40
N PHE A 552 5.89 5.44 -14.46
CA PHE A 552 7.35 5.51 -14.52
C PHE A 552 7.95 5.52 -13.11
N ALA A 553 9.18 5.00 -13.02
CA ALA A 553 9.93 5.09 -11.77
C ALA A 553 10.15 6.55 -11.38
N TYR A 554 9.82 6.88 -10.14
CA TYR A 554 9.99 8.23 -9.58
C TYR A 554 11.46 8.71 -9.71
N PRO A 555 11.73 9.99 -10.05
CA PRO A 555 10.79 11.11 -10.11
C PRO A 555 10.05 11.30 -11.45
N GLN A 556 10.21 10.39 -12.42
CA GLN A 556 9.55 10.54 -13.72
C GLN A 556 8.03 10.33 -13.61
N VAL A 557 7.29 11.03 -14.47
CA VAL A 557 5.84 10.95 -14.61
C VAL A 557 5.45 10.64 -16.05
N ALA A 558 4.23 10.15 -16.25
CA ALA A 558 3.65 9.95 -17.57
C ALA A 558 3.21 11.30 -18.14
N ARG A 559 3.66 11.64 -19.36
CA ARG A 559 3.20 12.78 -20.13
C ARG A 559 2.60 12.30 -21.44
N TYR A 560 1.42 12.79 -21.78
CA TYR A 560 0.78 12.49 -23.04
C TYR A 560 1.64 12.99 -24.22
N SER A 561 1.82 12.15 -25.24
CA SER A 561 2.67 12.45 -26.40
C SER A 561 2.01 13.39 -27.42
N GLY A 562 0.72 13.70 -27.26
CA GLY A 562 -0.10 14.42 -28.24
C GLY A 562 -0.66 13.53 -29.35
N LYS A 563 -0.45 12.21 -29.29
CA LYS A 563 -0.91 11.24 -30.29
C LYS A 563 -1.47 9.98 -29.65
N GLY A 564 -2.47 9.38 -30.27
CA GLY A 564 -3.13 8.17 -29.81
C GLY A 564 -4.25 8.43 -28.79
N SER A 565 -4.81 7.35 -28.23
CA SER A 565 -5.86 7.45 -27.23
C SER A 565 -5.28 7.87 -25.87
N VAL A 566 -5.95 8.77 -25.16
CA VAL A 566 -5.62 9.12 -23.76
C VAL A 566 -5.86 7.97 -22.79
N ASP A 567 -6.55 6.92 -23.20
CA ASP A 567 -6.81 5.72 -22.39
C ASP A 567 -5.81 4.58 -22.67
N ASP A 568 -4.83 4.82 -23.56
CA ASP A 568 -3.80 3.82 -23.90
C ASP A 568 -2.42 4.24 -23.38
N ALA A 569 -1.79 3.36 -22.63
CA ALA A 569 -0.43 3.54 -22.10
C ALA A 569 0.63 3.82 -23.20
N ALA A 570 0.42 3.34 -24.43
CA ALA A 570 1.33 3.59 -25.54
C ALA A 570 1.35 5.05 -25.99
N SER A 571 0.35 5.84 -25.64
CA SER A 571 0.23 7.27 -25.99
C SER A 571 1.05 8.20 -25.08
N PHE A 572 1.78 7.65 -24.09
CA PHE A 572 2.50 8.43 -23.07
C PHE A 572 4.00 8.17 -23.12
N VAL A 573 4.76 9.20 -22.77
CA VAL A 573 6.22 9.16 -22.64
C VAL A 573 6.65 9.59 -21.25
N ALA A 574 7.85 9.17 -20.84
CA ALA A 574 8.43 9.63 -19.59
C ALA A 574 8.75 11.13 -19.65
N ALA A 575 8.45 11.84 -18.58
CA ALA A 575 8.81 13.25 -18.42
C ALA A 575 9.32 13.51 -17.00
N THR A 576 10.22 14.48 -16.87
CA THR A 576 10.63 14.99 -15.56
C THR A 576 9.64 16.05 -15.13
N PRO A 577 8.98 15.90 -13.98
CA PRO A 577 8.02 16.90 -13.48
C PRO A 577 8.74 18.17 -13.01
N ALA A 578 7.97 19.23 -12.74
CA ALA A 578 8.48 20.39 -12.06
C ALA A 578 9.07 19.99 -10.69
N PRO A 579 10.17 20.62 -10.25
CA PRO A 579 10.78 20.29 -8.96
C PRO A 579 9.80 20.47 -7.79
N THR A 580 9.73 19.48 -6.92
CA THR A 580 8.93 19.50 -5.68
C THR A 580 9.85 19.20 -4.48
N LYS A 581 9.36 19.49 -3.26
CA LYS A 581 10.08 19.12 -2.04
C LYS A 581 9.73 17.69 -1.66
N ASP A 582 10.70 16.80 -1.71
CA ASP A 582 10.53 15.38 -1.38
C ASP A 582 10.69 15.09 0.12
N VAL A 583 11.64 15.80 0.76
CA VAL A 583 11.83 15.68 2.21
C VAL A 583 10.84 16.58 2.94
N ALA A 584 10.01 15.97 3.77
CA ALA A 584 8.99 16.66 4.53
C ALA A 584 9.59 17.40 5.73
N VAL A 585 9.05 18.59 6.03
CA VAL A 585 9.36 19.33 7.27
C VAL A 585 8.23 19.09 8.26
N TRP A 586 8.50 18.28 9.27
CA TRP A 586 7.55 17.91 10.32
C TRP A 586 8.31 17.53 11.60
N ILE A 587 7.60 17.32 12.72
CA ILE A 587 8.23 17.06 14.03
C ILE A 587 9.14 15.82 14.06
N GLY A 588 8.89 14.82 13.18
CA GLY A 588 9.70 13.60 13.08
C GLY A 588 10.83 13.65 12.05
N ALA A 589 11.03 14.77 11.33
CA ALA A 589 11.99 14.86 10.23
C ALA A 589 13.46 14.68 10.64
N SER A 590 13.78 14.83 11.91
CA SER A 590 15.16 14.76 12.47
C SER A 590 15.62 13.32 12.83
N ARG A 591 14.88 12.28 12.47
CA ARG A 591 15.18 10.87 12.80
C ARG A 591 16.01 10.18 11.75
#